data_018903f70301c98f04320037435d79d6
#
_entry.id   018903f70301c98f04320037435d79d6
#
_cell.length_a   1.000
_cell.length_b   1.000
_cell.length_c   1.000
_cell.angle_alpha   90.00
_cell.angle_beta   90.00
_cell.angle_gamma   90.00
#
_symmetry.space_group_name_H-M   'P 1'
#
loop_
_entity.id
_entity.type
_entity.pdbx_description
1 polymer ?
#
loop_
_entity_poly.entity_id
_entity_poly.type
_entity_poly.pdbx_seq_one_letter_code
_entity_poly.pdbx_strand_id
1 'polypeptide(L)'
;MKKNSSIDWKIVLIILLTIILVFLIGFIIVNERYYKVQPIDKNVQQEEQEEQNQQEEQKQQNNESSNENIRELTQSEIDTLKSQIEITTQYFAEYYPLNSVDDISNQNLLKSMYIISGGGSPSFSATKLDEIMPKYFGNTKKLIHENMICENDGIADFLYDATTHSYNYNNNHPGHGGGGFISRVKAYEVKGTIKDEKMVTVTAKILYGNYCSDTCIGGYSYYASIPGESAILLFQSTAPEEFIITDEKYNEVASKIPITSFTFEKDSDGNYGLKTVSIQ
;
A
#
# COMPACT_ATOMS: atom_id res chain seq x y z
N MET A 1 -58.24 -18.78 -5.46
CA MET A 1 -58.15 -17.30 -5.44
C MET A 1 -57.10 -16.89 -4.42
N LYS A 2 -55.93 -16.43 -4.88
CA LYS A 2 -54.88 -15.85 -3.99
C LYS A 2 -55.22 -14.37 -3.80
N LYS A 3 -55.48 -13.97 -2.57
CA LYS A 3 -55.71 -12.59 -2.16
C LYS A 3 -54.33 -11.89 -2.16
N ASN A 4 -54.05 -11.05 -3.15
CA ASN A 4 -52.89 -10.17 -3.14
C ASN A 4 -53.11 -9.13 -2.03
N SER A 5 -52.37 -9.23 -0.94
CA SER A 5 -52.30 -8.18 0.06
C SER A 5 -51.45 -7.04 -0.53
N SER A 6 -52.10 -5.99 -1.00
CA SER A 6 -51.37 -4.75 -1.32
C SER A 6 -50.83 -4.17 -0.03
N ILE A 7 -49.50 -4.05 0.04
CA ILE A 7 -48.82 -3.38 1.16
C ILE A 7 -49.28 -1.92 1.15
N ASP A 8 -49.88 -1.47 2.25
CA ASP A 8 -50.29 -0.07 2.39
C ASP A 8 -49.04 0.83 2.46
N TRP A 9 -48.75 1.51 1.35
CA TRP A 9 -47.61 2.39 1.19
C TRP A 9 -47.54 3.50 2.24
N LYS A 10 -48.66 3.90 2.82
CA LYS A 10 -48.69 4.87 3.92
C LYS A 10 -48.05 4.32 5.19
N ILE A 11 -48.23 3.04 5.48
CA ILE A 11 -47.61 2.38 6.66
C ILE A 11 -46.10 2.31 6.46
N VAL A 12 -45.61 1.97 5.27
CA VAL A 12 -44.18 1.92 4.96
C VAL A 12 -43.54 3.31 5.13
N LEU A 13 -44.22 4.36 4.66
CA LEU A 13 -43.73 5.74 4.79
C LEU A 13 -43.64 6.19 6.25
N ILE A 14 -44.64 5.86 7.07
CA ILE A 14 -44.65 6.17 8.51
C ILE A 14 -43.49 5.48 9.23
N ILE A 15 -43.24 4.22 8.95
CA ILE A 15 -42.10 3.48 9.53
C ILE A 15 -40.76 4.13 9.15
N LEU A 16 -40.60 4.51 7.89
CA LEU A 16 -39.36 5.15 7.39
C LEU A 16 -39.12 6.49 8.08
N LEU A 17 -40.15 7.33 8.21
CA LEU A 17 -40.06 8.61 8.90
C LEU A 17 -39.77 8.44 10.39
N THR A 18 -40.29 7.41 11.04
CA THR A 18 -40.01 7.13 12.45
C THR A 18 -38.55 6.74 12.66
N ILE A 19 -38.00 5.92 11.76
CA ILE A 19 -36.57 5.53 11.81
C ILE A 19 -35.66 6.75 11.66
N ILE A 20 -35.95 7.63 10.70
CA ILE A 20 -35.17 8.86 10.48
C ILE A 20 -35.22 9.76 11.71
N LEU A 21 -36.39 9.91 12.35
CA LEU A 21 -36.54 10.73 13.56
C LEU A 21 -35.74 10.18 14.74
N VAL A 22 -35.69 8.86 14.94
CA VAL A 22 -34.89 8.21 15.99
C VAL A 22 -33.40 8.45 15.75
N PHE A 23 -32.91 8.38 14.52
CA PHE A 23 -31.52 8.67 14.16
C PHE A 23 -31.15 10.15 14.44
N LEU A 24 -32.04 11.09 14.10
CA LEU A 24 -31.83 12.53 14.36
C LEU A 24 -31.75 12.81 15.87
N ILE A 25 -32.63 12.24 16.68
CA ILE A 25 -32.61 12.41 18.13
C ILE A 25 -31.33 11.81 18.71
N GLY A 26 -30.91 10.63 18.27
CA GLY A 26 -29.67 9.99 18.68
C GLY A 26 -28.44 10.85 18.38
N PHE A 27 -28.40 11.46 17.19
CA PHE A 27 -27.32 12.35 16.75
C PHE A 27 -27.23 13.63 17.61
N ILE A 28 -28.37 14.23 17.97
CA ILE A 28 -28.42 15.42 18.85
C ILE A 28 -27.92 15.08 20.26
N ILE A 29 -28.33 13.96 20.84
CA ILE A 29 -27.91 13.54 22.19
C ILE A 29 -26.40 13.26 22.25
N VAL A 30 -25.83 12.65 21.20
CA VAL A 30 -24.40 12.40 21.12
C VAL A 30 -23.65 13.72 20.99
N ASN A 31 -24.14 14.65 20.16
CA ASN A 31 -23.49 15.93 19.93
C ASN A 31 -23.49 16.82 21.17
N GLU A 32 -24.61 16.86 21.94
CA GLU A 32 -24.67 17.63 23.23
C GLU A 32 -23.71 17.07 24.29
N ARG A 33 -23.41 15.78 24.29
CA ARG A 33 -22.45 15.21 25.26
C ARG A 33 -20.99 15.56 24.93
N TYR A 34 -20.66 15.78 23.66
CA TYR A 34 -19.31 16.16 23.23
C TYR A 34 -19.00 17.64 23.42
N TYR A 35 -20.00 18.55 23.53
CA TYR A 35 -19.81 20.00 23.58
C TYR A 35 -20.16 20.64 24.93
N LYS A 36 -20.26 19.90 26.04
CA LYS A 36 -20.27 20.53 27.36
C LYS A 36 -18.87 21.03 27.70
N VAL A 37 -18.59 22.26 27.27
CA VAL A 37 -17.48 23.07 27.77
C VAL A 37 -17.71 23.30 29.27
N GLN A 38 -16.80 22.84 30.12
CA GLN A 38 -16.81 23.14 31.55
C GLN A 38 -16.55 24.65 31.76
N PRO A 39 -17.19 25.30 32.72
CA PRO A 39 -16.91 26.70 33.06
C PRO A 39 -15.47 26.82 33.61
N ILE A 40 -14.71 27.73 33.04
CA ILE A 40 -13.33 28.02 33.43
C ILE A 40 -13.33 28.74 34.77
N ASP A 41 -12.78 28.11 35.79
CA ASP A 41 -12.58 28.69 37.11
C ASP A 41 -11.35 29.61 37.10
N LYS A 42 -11.55 30.90 37.49
CA LYS A 42 -10.52 31.95 37.33
C LYS A 42 -9.30 31.78 38.26
N ASN A 43 -9.31 30.82 39.19
CA ASN A 43 -8.17 30.56 40.07
C ASN A 43 -7.11 29.62 39.46
N VAL A 44 -7.39 28.98 38.30
CA VAL A 44 -6.47 28.06 37.66
C VAL A 44 -5.43 28.81 36.78
N GLN A 45 -5.68 30.09 36.44
CA GLN A 45 -4.79 30.84 35.52
C GLN A 45 -3.43 31.22 36.11
N GLN A 46 -3.26 31.20 37.44
CA GLN A 46 -1.97 31.50 38.06
C GLN A 46 -1.09 30.23 38.20
N GLU A 47 -1.71 29.09 38.49
CA GLU A 47 -0.97 27.80 38.54
C GLU A 47 -0.57 27.32 37.13
N GLU A 48 -1.42 27.55 36.10
CA GLU A 48 -1.08 27.19 34.71
C GLU A 48 0.09 28.00 34.13
N GLN A 49 0.31 29.27 34.56
CA GLN A 49 1.47 30.04 34.11
C GLN A 49 2.78 29.60 34.76
N GLU A 50 2.77 29.11 35.99
CA GLU A 50 3.97 28.55 36.62
C GLU A 50 4.28 27.16 36.10
N GLU A 51 3.28 26.33 35.78
CA GLU A 51 3.49 25.03 35.14
C GLU A 51 3.94 25.17 33.67
N GLN A 52 3.44 26.18 32.92
CA GLN A 52 3.91 26.44 31.57
C GLN A 52 5.36 26.92 31.53
N ASN A 53 5.76 27.77 32.46
CA ASN A 53 7.15 28.20 32.53
C ASN A 53 8.08 27.04 32.95
N GLN A 54 7.65 26.14 33.84
CA GLN A 54 8.44 24.95 34.17
C GLN A 54 8.46 23.92 33.04
N GLN A 55 7.40 23.81 32.23
CA GLN A 55 7.41 22.97 31.04
C GLN A 55 8.21 23.54 29.87
N GLU A 56 8.28 24.88 29.74
CA GLU A 56 9.16 25.49 28.74
C GLU A 56 10.63 25.40 29.14
N GLU A 57 10.99 25.55 30.42
CA GLU A 57 12.36 25.28 30.88
C GLU A 57 12.74 23.79 30.78
N GLN A 58 11.82 22.85 31.03
CA GLN A 58 12.07 21.42 30.79
C GLN A 58 12.09 21.07 29.31
N LYS A 59 11.34 21.77 28.45
CA LYS A 59 11.45 21.61 26.97
C LYS A 59 12.75 22.20 26.43
N GLN A 60 13.27 23.28 27.01
CA GLN A 60 14.60 23.80 26.64
C GLN A 60 15.73 22.92 27.13
N GLN A 61 15.59 22.26 28.28
CA GLN A 61 16.60 21.32 28.78
C GLN A 61 16.53 19.93 28.10
N ASN A 62 15.35 19.52 27.57
CA ASN A 62 15.20 18.29 26.77
C ASN A 62 15.46 18.50 25.27
N ASN A 63 15.70 19.73 24.82
CA ASN A 63 16.20 20.02 23.46
C ASN A 63 17.73 19.95 23.34
N GLU A 64 18.43 19.61 24.40
CA GLU A 64 19.82 19.18 24.29
C GLU A 64 19.85 17.70 24.00
N SER A 65 20.18 17.37 22.76
CA SER A 65 20.72 16.08 22.33
C SER A 65 19.73 14.99 21.90
N SER A 66 19.08 15.20 20.80
CA SER A 66 19.25 14.23 19.71
C SER A 66 19.50 15.04 18.45
N ASN A 67 20.76 15.25 18.11
CA ASN A 67 21.16 15.61 16.76
C ASN A 67 20.74 14.45 15.85
N GLU A 68 19.43 14.36 15.56
CA GLU A 68 18.91 13.47 14.54
C GLU A 68 19.57 13.90 13.23
N ASN A 69 20.47 13.09 12.73
CA ASN A 69 21.18 13.36 11.48
C ASN A 69 20.21 13.04 10.33
N ILE A 70 19.33 14.00 10.03
CA ILE A 70 18.38 13.90 8.92
C ILE A 70 18.96 14.67 7.73
N ARG A 71 19.08 13.99 6.59
CA ARG A 71 19.44 14.61 5.33
C ARG A 71 18.49 14.24 4.21
N GLU A 72 18.46 15.04 3.17
CA GLU A 72 17.78 14.68 1.93
C GLU A 72 18.50 13.52 1.22
N LEU A 73 17.73 12.76 0.47
CA LEU A 73 18.26 11.70 -0.39
C LEU A 73 19.03 12.29 -1.57
N THR A 74 20.13 11.70 -1.92
CA THR A 74 20.84 11.98 -3.17
C THR A 74 20.05 11.49 -4.38
N GLN A 75 20.35 12.01 -5.57
CA GLN A 75 19.66 11.56 -6.80
C GLN A 75 19.84 10.05 -7.05
N SER A 76 21.01 9.50 -6.77
CA SER A 76 21.26 8.05 -6.92
C SER A 76 20.43 7.20 -5.95
N GLU A 77 20.23 7.68 -4.71
CA GLU A 77 19.35 7.03 -3.74
C GLU A 77 17.88 7.11 -4.19
N ILE A 78 17.46 8.26 -4.71
CA ILE A 78 16.11 8.46 -5.28
C ILE A 78 15.87 7.50 -6.45
N ASP A 79 16.80 7.37 -7.39
CA ASP A 79 16.66 6.51 -8.55
C ASP A 79 16.55 5.04 -8.15
N THR A 80 17.36 4.62 -7.16
CA THR A 80 17.31 3.26 -6.60
C THR A 80 15.96 2.99 -5.93
N LEU A 81 15.53 3.89 -5.04
CA LEU A 81 14.27 3.76 -4.32
C LEU A 81 13.06 3.84 -5.25
N LYS A 82 13.12 4.68 -6.29
CA LYS A 82 12.08 4.75 -7.32
C LYS A 82 11.88 3.40 -8.01
N SER A 83 12.97 2.78 -8.48
CA SER A 83 12.91 1.45 -9.10
C SER A 83 12.35 0.40 -8.13
N GLN A 84 12.77 0.45 -6.87
CA GLN A 84 12.28 -0.47 -5.85
C GLN A 84 10.79 -0.25 -5.54
N ILE A 85 10.34 1.00 -5.43
CA ILE A 85 8.92 1.36 -5.25
C ILE A 85 8.08 0.83 -6.40
N GLU A 86 8.53 1.02 -7.65
CA GLU A 86 7.81 0.55 -8.84
C GLU A 86 7.63 -0.98 -8.79
N ILE A 87 8.69 -1.73 -8.50
CA ILE A 87 8.65 -3.19 -8.42
C ILE A 87 7.81 -3.65 -7.23
N THR A 88 8.05 -3.14 -6.02
CA THR A 88 7.29 -3.57 -4.84
C THR A 88 5.81 -3.23 -4.97
N THR A 89 5.47 -2.07 -5.53
CA THR A 89 4.07 -1.71 -5.79
C THR A 89 3.43 -2.62 -6.84
N GLN A 90 4.14 -2.97 -7.89
CA GLN A 90 3.60 -3.86 -8.93
C GLN A 90 3.16 -5.22 -8.38
N TYR A 91 3.86 -5.75 -7.39
CA TYR A 91 3.62 -7.10 -6.88
C TYR A 91 2.92 -7.14 -5.51
N PHE A 92 2.90 -6.02 -4.77
CA PHE A 92 2.39 -6.00 -3.39
C PHE A 92 1.36 -4.91 -3.13
N ALA A 93 0.91 -4.17 -4.15
CA ALA A 93 -0.06 -3.09 -3.95
C ALA A 93 -1.38 -3.57 -3.33
N GLU A 94 -1.77 -4.82 -3.50
CA GLU A 94 -2.98 -5.40 -2.87
C GLU A 94 -2.94 -5.36 -1.33
N TYR A 95 -1.73 -5.21 -0.74
CA TYR A 95 -1.53 -5.05 0.70
C TYR A 95 -1.50 -3.59 1.15
N TYR A 96 -1.62 -2.63 0.21
CA TYR A 96 -1.54 -1.21 0.56
C TYR A 96 -2.89 -0.66 1.06
N PRO A 97 -2.94 0.14 2.14
CA PRO A 97 -1.81 0.54 2.98
C PRO A 97 -1.20 -0.64 3.75
N LEU A 98 0.15 -0.68 3.83
CA LEU A 98 0.90 -1.74 4.47
C LEU A 98 1.45 -1.24 5.82
N ASN A 99 0.96 -1.79 6.92
CA ASN A 99 1.43 -1.42 8.27
C ASN A 99 2.73 -2.13 8.63
N SER A 100 2.93 -3.35 8.14
CA SER A 100 4.15 -4.13 8.31
C SER A 100 4.34 -5.06 7.12
N VAL A 101 5.59 -5.29 6.71
CA VAL A 101 5.92 -6.32 5.71
C VAL A 101 5.54 -7.74 6.19
N ASP A 102 5.33 -7.91 7.50
CA ASP A 102 4.88 -9.19 8.05
C ASP A 102 3.43 -9.52 7.69
N ASP A 103 2.65 -8.52 7.28
CA ASP A 103 1.28 -8.70 6.78
C ASP A 103 1.26 -9.38 5.40
N ILE A 104 2.38 -9.38 4.67
CA ILE A 104 2.49 -10.07 3.38
C ILE A 104 2.69 -11.57 3.62
N SER A 105 1.79 -12.38 3.09
CA SER A 105 1.86 -13.84 3.23
C SER A 105 3.12 -14.42 2.58
N ASN A 106 3.66 -15.51 3.14
CA ASN A 106 4.83 -16.18 2.60
C ASN A 106 4.60 -16.69 1.16
N GLN A 107 3.41 -17.17 0.85
CA GLN A 107 3.05 -17.60 -0.51
C GLN A 107 3.14 -16.47 -1.53
N ASN A 108 2.65 -15.28 -1.17
CA ASN A 108 2.76 -14.11 -2.05
C ASN A 108 4.20 -13.60 -2.18
N LEU A 109 5.00 -13.71 -1.12
CA LEU A 109 6.44 -13.43 -1.22
C LEU A 109 7.14 -14.39 -2.17
N LEU A 110 6.94 -15.72 -2.01
CA LEU A 110 7.52 -16.75 -2.88
C LEU A 110 7.14 -16.53 -4.35
N LYS A 111 5.85 -16.36 -4.62
CA LYS A 111 5.31 -16.10 -5.96
C LYS A 111 5.92 -14.85 -6.58
N SER A 112 5.94 -13.73 -5.84
CA SER A 112 6.45 -12.47 -6.34
C SER A 112 7.96 -12.53 -6.58
N MET A 113 8.73 -13.12 -5.67
CA MET A 113 10.17 -13.30 -5.86
C MET A 113 10.47 -14.19 -7.06
N TYR A 114 9.69 -15.26 -7.29
CA TYR A 114 9.81 -16.08 -8.49
C TYR A 114 9.63 -15.26 -9.77
N ILE A 115 8.58 -14.44 -9.84
CA ILE A 115 8.32 -13.61 -11.03
C ILE A 115 9.41 -12.54 -11.20
N ILE A 116 9.81 -11.86 -10.13
CA ILE A 116 10.91 -10.86 -10.14
C ILE A 116 12.23 -11.51 -10.57
N SER A 117 12.45 -12.78 -10.22
CA SER A 117 13.64 -13.53 -10.63
C SER A 117 13.71 -13.86 -12.13
N GLY A 118 12.67 -13.53 -12.87
CA GLY A 118 12.54 -13.79 -14.32
C GLY A 118 11.55 -14.88 -14.68
N GLY A 119 10.92 -15.56 -13.71
CA GLY A 119 9.84 -16.53 -13.93
C GLY A 119 10.07 -17.56 -15.05
N GLY A 120 9.02 -18.28 -15.43
CA GLY A 120 8.97 -19.06 -16.69
C GLY A 120 9.81 -20.35 -16.76
N SER A 121 10.67 -20.61 -15.79
CA SER A 121 11.44 -21.86 -15.75
C SER A 121 10.65 -22.97 -15.04
N PRO A 122 10.60 -24.19 -15.61
CA PRO A 122 9.93 -25.33 -14.96
C PRO A 122 10.68 -25.85 -13.73
N SER A 123 11.92 -25.44 -13.53
CA SER A 123 12.73 -25.75 -12.34
C SER A 123 13.69 -24.61 -12.06
N PHE A 124 13.86 -24.25 -10.78
CA PHE A 124 14.77 -23.17 -10.37
C PHE A 124 15.26 -23.39 -8.93
N SER A 125 16.43 -22.81 -8.62
CA SER A 125 17.00 -22.85 -7.26
C SER A 125 16.26 -21.90 -6.33
N ALA A 126 15.95 -22.34 -5.12
CA ALA A 126 15.44 -21.53 -4.03
C ALA A 126 16.44 -20.44 -3.63
N THR A 127 17.75 -20.71 -3.71
CA THR A 127 18.83 -19.70 -3.46
C THR A 127 18.65 -18.43 -4.29
N LYS A 128 18.14 -18.56 -5.52
CA LYS A 128 17.88 -17.39 -6.38
C LYS A 128 16.83 -16.46 -5.78
N LEU A 129 15.83 -17.01 -5.09
CA LEU A 129 14.82 -16.20 -4.40
C LEU A 129 15.42 -15.55 -3.15
N ASP A 130 16.26 -16.30 -2.41
CA ASP A 130 16.96 -15.79 -1.21
C ASP A 130 17.90 -14.62 -1.54
N GLU A 131 18.54 -14.64 -2.71
CA GLU A 131 19.43 -13.57 -3.18
C GLU A 131 18.68 -12.29 -3.59
N ILE A 132 17.42 -12.43 -4.01
CA ILE A 132 16.59 -11.32 -4.45
C ILE A 132 15.86 -10.67 -3.28
N MET A 133 15.38 -11.46 -2.34
CA MET A 133 14.55 -11.00 -1.23
C MET A 133 15.16 -9.81 -0.45
N PRO A 134 16.45 -9.80 -0.08
CA PRO A 134 17.04 -8.69 0.66
C PRO A 134 17.02 -7.36 -0.10
N LYS A 135 17.03 -7.38 -1.43
CA LYS A 135 17.00 -6.15 -2.26
C LYS A 135 15.70 -5.37 -2.09
N TYR A 136 14.61 -6.02 -1.68
CA TYR A 136 13.29 -5.39 -1.54
C TYR A 136 12.83 -5.29 -0.10
N PHE A 137 13.20 -6.25 0.75
CA PHE A 137 12.73 -6.34 2.13
C PHE A 137 13.85 -6.30 3.16
N GLY A 138 15.09 -6.04 2.72
CA GLY A 138 16.27 -6.06 3.59
C GLY A 138 16.48 -7.43 4.24
N ASN A 139 17.32 -7.45 5.28
CA ASN A 139 17.65 -8.69 5.98
C ASN A 139 16.63 -9.07 7.07
N THR A 140 15.56 -8.29 7.25
CA THR A 140 14.57 -8.50 8.33
C THR A 140 13.48 -9.51 7.95
N LYS A 141 13.18 -9.64 6.67
CA LYS A 141 12.18 -10.60 6.16
C LYS A 141 12.88 -11.72 5.41
N LYS A 142 12.58 -12.97 5.79
CA LYS A 142 13.13 -14.17 5.14
C LYS A 142 12.01 -14.99 4.52
N LEU A 143 12.31 -15.64 3.39
CA LEU A 143 11.42 -16.60 2.78
C LEU A 143 11.40 -17.89 3.60
N ILE A 144 10.21 -18.48 3.73
CA ILE A 144 10.04 -19.84 4.22
C ILE A 144 9.78 -20.69 2.98
N HIS A 145 10.74 -21.54 2.62
CA HIS A 145 10.59 -22.39 1.45
C HIS A 145 9.63 -23.53 1.72
N GLU A 146 8.56 -23.54 0.93
CA GLU A 146 7.49 -24.53 0.95
C GLU A 146 6.93 -24.67 -0.48
N ASN A 147 6.03 -25.59 -0.72
CA ASN A 147 5.36 -25.70 -2.01
C ASN A 147 4.69 -24.36 -2.38
N MET A 148 4.89 -23.90 -3.60
CA MET A 148 4.39 -22.59 -4.06
C MET A 148 3.04 -22.76 -4.76
N ILE A 149 2.06 -22.00 -4.30
CA ILE A 149 0.71 -21.93 -4.86
C ILE A 149 0.58 -20.58 -5.58
N CYS A 150 0.51 -20.61 -6.90
CA CYS A 150 0.39 -19.37 -7.70
C CYS A 150 -1.07 -18.96 -7.94
N GLU A 151 -1.99 -19.91 -7.82
CA GLU A 151 -3.43 -19.69 -8.05
C GLU A 151 -4.24 -19.86 -6.76
N ASN A 152 -5.48 -19.41 -6.78
CA ASN A 152 -6.36 -19.46 -5.60
C ASN A 152 -7.10 -20.79 -5.43
N ASP A 153 -6.66 -21.86 -6.09
CA ASP A 153 -7.27 -23.19 -6.04
C ASP A 153 -6.70 -24.09 -4.92
N GLY A 154 -5.65 -23.62 -4.25
CA GLY A 154 -5.01 -24.33 -3.14
C GLY A 154 -4.08 -25.48 -3.59
N ILE A 155 -3.84 -25.63 -4.89
CA ILE A 155 -2.96 -26.67 -5.44
C ILE A 155 -1.59 -26.04 -5.73
N ALA A 156 -0.51 -26.75 -5.35
CA ALA A 156 0.83 -26.24 -5.59
C ALA A 156 1.21 -26.31 -7.07
N ASP A 157 1.64 -25.18 -7.63
CA ASP A 157 2.22 -25.09 -8.99
C ASP A 157 3.67 -25.56 -9.03
N PHE A 158 4.40 -25.29 -7.93
CA PHE A 158 5.78 -25.76 -7.77
C PHE A 158 5.93 -26.52 -6.47
N LEU A 159 6.58 -27.67 -6.57
CA LEU A 159 6.93 -28.52 -5.43
C LEU A 159 8.34 -28.16 -4.98
N TYR A 160 8.48 -27.85 -3.69
CA TYR A 160 9.78 -27.58 -3.08
C TYR A 160 10.46 -28.87 -2.63
N ASP A 161 11.69 -29.08 -3.08
CA ASP A 161 12.58 -30.13 -2.62
C ASP A 161 13.64 -29.56 -1.67
N ALA A 162 13.49 -29.84 -0.39
CA ALA A 162 14.43 -29.39 0.63
C ALA A 162 15.83 -30.04 0.51
N THR A 163 15.95 -31.21 -0.13
CA THR A 163 17.22 -31.88 -0.30
C THR A 163 18.11 -31.19 -1.32
N THR A 164 17.52 -30.77 -2.42
CA THR A 164 18.23 -30.05 -3.50
C THR A 164 18.10 -28.53 -3.42
N HIS A 165 17.33 -28.04 -2.45
CA HIS A 165 16.99 -26.62 -2.28
C HIS A 165 16.50 -26.02 -3.59
N SER A 166 15.51 -26.67 -4.21
CA SER A 166 14.98 -26.28 -5.52
C SER A 166 13.47 -26.43 -5.62
N TYR A 167 12.91 -25.74 -6.59
CA TYR A 167 11.51 -25.83 -6.98
C TYR A 167 11.39 -26.55 -8.31
N ASN A 168 10.43 -27.46 -8.41
CA ASN A 168 10.10 -28.16 -9.64
C ASN A 168 8.62 -28.00 -9.95
N TYR A 169 8.30 -27.74 -11.22
CA TYR A 169 6.92 -27.62 -11.67
C TYR A 169 6.11 -28.88 -11.32
N ASN A 170 4.91 -28.67 -10.81
CA ASN A 170 3.98 -29.75 -10.51
C ASN A 170 3.26 -30.21 -11.79
N ASN A 171 3.78 -31.24 -12.45
CA ASN A 171 3.20 -31.76 -13.69
C ASN A 171 1.77 -32.34 -13.52
N ASN A 172 1.31 -32.53 -12.29
CA ASN A 172 -0.05 -32.99 -11.98
C ASN A 172 -1.04 -31.83 -11.85
N HIS A 173 -0.56 -30.59 -11.87
CA HIS A 173 -1.35 -29.37 -11.87
C HIS A 173 -1.13 -28.63 -13.19
N PRO A 174 -2.07 -28.71 -14.14
CA PRO A 174 -1.97 -27.94 -15.37
C PRO A 174 -2.08 -26.45 -15.03
N GLY A 175 -0.92 -25.78 -15.00
CA GLY A 175 -0.84 -24.36 -14.66
C GLY A 175 -1.78 -23.53 -15.55
N HIS A 176 -2.63 -22.78 -14.94
CA HIS A 176 -3.39 -21.75 -15.58
C HIS A 176 -2.56 -20.45 -15.52
N GLY A 177 -2.51 -19.70 -16.58
CA GLY A 177 -1.67 -18.51 -16.63
C GLY A 177 -1.97 -17.55 -15.48
N GLY A 178 -0.96 -17.31 -14.66
CA GLY A 178 -1.06 -16.54 -13.43
C GLY A 178 -1.75 -15.18 -13.67
N GLY A 179 -2.95 -15.06 -13.11
CA GLY A 179 -3.71 -13.84 -13.12
C GLY A 179 -3.28 -12.90 -12.00
N GLY A 180 -3.56 -11.63 -12.17
CA GLY A 180 -3.78 -10.75 -11.04
C GLY A 180 -2.68 -9.79 -10.64
N PHE A 181 -1.64 -9.59 -11.43
CA PHE A 181 -0.70 -8.49 -11.16
C PHE A 181 -1.12 -7.22 -11.91
N ILE A 182 -0.86 -6.08 -11.28
CA ILE A 182 -0.91 -4.79 -11.95
C ILE A 182 0.08 -4.84 -13.11
N SER A 183 -0.37 -4.57 -14.33
CA SER A 183 0.45 -4.77 -15.53
C SER A 183 1.68 -3.88 -15.54
N ARG A 184 1.56 -2.65 -15.02
CA ARG A 184 2.64 -1.66 -14.94
C ARG A 184 2.40 -0.69 -13.78
N VAL A 185 3.52 -0.19 -13.25
CA VAL A 185 3.52 0.85 -12.21
C VAL A 185 4.60 1.87 -12.56
N LYS A 186 4.33 3.15 -12.33
CA LYS A 186 5.33 4.20 -12.45
C LYS A 186 5.23 5.18 -11.28
N ALA A 187 6.37 5.47 -10.67
CA ALA A 187 6.49 6.43 -9.60
C ALA A 187 6.96 7.79 -10.13
N TYR A 188 6.28 8.85 -9.72
CA TYR A 188 6.57 10.24 -10.05
C TYR A 188 6.77 11.07 -8.78
N GLU A 189 7.42 12.22 -8.93
CA GLU A 189 7.66 13.18 -7.83
C GLU A 189 8.30 12.51 -6.60
N VAL A 190 9.21 11.56 -6.82
CA VAL A 190 9.89 10.80 -5.76
C VAL A 190 10.83 11.73 -5.02
N LYS A 191 10.64 11.86 -3.72
CA LYS A 191 11.49 12.64 -2.81
C LYS A 191 11.49 12.03 -1.43
N GLY A 192 12.52 12.28 -0.65
CA GLY A 192 12.57 11.72 0.70
C GLY A 192 13.79 12.14 1.49
N THR A 193 13.83 11.64 2.71
CA THR A 193 14.89 11.89 3.68
C THR A 193 15.39 10.58 4.28
N ILE A 194 16.62 10.59 4.73
CA ILE A 194 17.20 9.50 5.52
C ILE A 194 17.60 10.03 6.89
N LYS A 195 17.22 9.30 7.93
CA LYS A 195 17.54 9.58 9.32
C LYS A 195 18.60 8.59 9.80
N ASP A 196 19.67 9.11 10.40
CA ASP A 196 20.79 8.33 10.98
C ASP A 196 21.38 7.31 10.01
N GLU A 197 21.39 7.63 8.70
CA GLU A 197 21.85 6.76 7.61
C GLU A 197 21.14 5.39 7.58
N LYS A 198 19.97 5.27 8.23
CA LYS A 198 19.27 4.01 8.43
C LYS A 198 17.79 4.06 8.02
N MET A 199 17.01 4.97 8.61
CA MET A 199 15.57 5.05 8.36
C MET A 199 15.27 6.02 7.22
N VAL A 200 14.65 5.52 6.17
CA VAL A 200 14.36 6.27 4.95
C VAL A 200 12.85 6.45 4.80
N THR A 201 12.43 7.69 4.64
CA THR A 201 11.05 8.02 4.31
C THR A 201 10.99 8.62 2.92
N VAL A 202 10.19 8.04 2.03
CA VAL A 202 10.03 8.47 0.65
C VAL A 202 8.57 8.75 0.37
N THR A 203 8.29 9.86 -0.29
CA THR A 203 6.96 10.15 -0.85
C THR A 203 7.02 10.08 -2.37
N ALA A 204 5.97 9.54 -2.97
CA ALA A 204 5.81 9.44 -4.41
C ALA A 204 4.34 9.53 -4.82
N LYS A 205 4.09 9.90 -6.07
CA LYS A 205 2.80 9.71 -6.72
C LYS A 205 2.88 8.45 -7.59
N ILE A 206 1.96 7.52 -7.39
CA ILE A 206 1.99 6.22 -8.07
C ILE A 206 0.91 6.18 -9.13
N LEU A 207 1.35 5.99 -10.38
CA LEU A 207 0.46 5.73 -11.51
C LEU A 207 0.41 4.24 -11.78
N TYR A 208 -0.79 3.70 -11.80
CA TYR A 208 -1.05 2.29 -12.10
C TYR A 208 -1.53 2.14 -13.54
N GLY A 209 -1.03 1.15 -14.25
CA GLY A 209 -1.47 0.79 -15.59
C GLY A 209 -1.94 -0.64 -15.67
N ASN A 210 -3.10 -0.84 -16.28
CA ASN A 210 -3.60 -2.17 -16.58
C ASN A 210 -3.77 -2.34 -18.09
N TYR A 211 -3.20 -3.40 -18.64
CA TYR A 211 -3.36 -3.73 -20.06
C TYR A 211 -4.74 -4.35 -20.29
N CYS A 212 -5.43 -3.84 -21.26
CA CYS A 212 -6.77 -4.30 -21.60
C CYS A 212 -6.76 -4.89 -23.02
N SER A 213 -6.87 -6.23 -23.10
CA SER A 213 -6.84 -6.95 -24.38
C SER A 213 -8.19 -7.02 -25.08
N ASP A 214 -9.29 -7.20 -24.35
CA ASP A 214 -10.53 -7.69 -24.95
C ASP A 214 -11.70 -6.72 -24.91
N THR A 215 -11.73 -5.75 -24.01
CA THR A 215 -12.86 -4.81 -23.84
C THR A 215 -12.51 -3.36 -24.14
N CYS A 216 -11.25 -3.07 -24.37
CA CYS A 216 -10.73 -1.76 -24.71
C CYS A 216 -10.03 -1.85 -26.06
N ILE A 217 -9.84 -0.73 -26.71
CA ILE A 217 -9.27 -0.57 -28.07
C ILE A 217 -7.78 -1.01 -28.15
N GLY A 218 -7.37 -2.06 -27.42
CA GLY A 218 -5.99 -2.53 -27.29
C GLY A 218 -5.06 -1.44 -26.75
N GLY A 219 -4.75 -1.47 -25.45
CA GLY A 219 -3.91 -0.44 -24.84
C GLY A 219 -3.94 -0.48 -23.31
N TYR A 220 -3.43 0.58 -22.69
CA TYR A 220 -3.40 0.70 -21.23
C TYR A 220 -4.50 1.62 -20.70
N SER A 221 -5.15 1.19 -19.63
CA SER A 221 -5.95 2.04 -18.77
C SER A 221 -5.10 2.49 -17.58
N TYR A 222 -5.08 3.78 -17.29
CA TYR A 222 -4.25 4.41 -16.26
C TYR A 222 -5.09 4.87 -15.09
N TYR A 223 -4.66 4.55 -13.88
CA TYR A 223 -5.41 4.76 -12.66
C TYR A 223 -4.60 5.52 -11.60
N ALA A 224 -5.30 6.32 -10.79
CA ALA A 224 -4.74 7.00 -9.63
C ALA A 224 -4.61 6.10 -8.39
N SER A 225 -5.24 4.94 -8.40
CA SER A 225 -5.25 3.94 -7.33
C SER A 225 -5.09 2.54 -7.90
N ILE A 226 -4.93 1.56 -7.04
CA ILE A 226 -4.85 0.15 -7.44
C ILE A 226 -6.06 -0.20 -8.31
N PRO A 227 -5.87 -0.76 -9.51
CA PRO A 227 -6.97 -1.15 -10.38
C PRO A 227 -7.94 -2.12 -9.70
N GLY A 228 -9.23 -1.82 -9.74
CA GLY A 228 -10.32 -2.57 -9.13
C GLY A 228 -11.65 -1.81 -9.24
N GLU A 229 -12.70 -2.29 -8.60
CA GLU A 229 -14.05 -1.69 -8.70
C GLU A 229 -14.11 -0.22 -8.26
N SER A 230 -13.25 0.17 -7.30
CA SER A 230 -13.17 1.55 -6.79
C SER A 230 -12.04 2.37 -7.41
N ALA A 231 -11.38 1.86 -8.44
CA ALA A 231 -10.23 2.53 -9.03
C ALA A 231 -10.63 3.78 -9.80
N ILE A 232 -9.90 4.88 -9.57
CA ILE A 232 -10.11 6.14 -10.29
C ILE A 232 -9.39 6.06 -11.63
N LEU A 233 -10.14 5.84 -12.71
CA LEU A 233 -9.62 5.88 -14.08
C LEU A 233 -9.26 7.33 -14.43
N LEU A 234 -8.01 7.54 -14.84
CA LEU A 234 -7.50 8.84 -15.25
C LEU A 234 -7.65 9.05 -16.75
N PHE A 235 -7.17 8.10 -17.53
CA PHE A 235 -7.25 8.11 -18.99
C PHE A 235 -6.94 6.72 -19.56
N GLN A 236 -7.15 6.57 -20.87
CA GLN A 236 -6.79 5.38 -21.63
C GLN A 236 -5.87 5.75 -22.79
N SER A 237 -4.94 4.86 -23.11
CA SER A 237 -4.04 4.97 -24.27
C SER A 237 -4.32 3.83 -25.23
N THR A 238 -4.34 4.14 -26.51
CA THR A 238 -4.48 3.16 -27.59
C THR A 238 -3.15 2.61 -28.09
N ALA A 239 -2.01 3.05 -27.52
CA ALA A 239 -0.69 2.53 -27.85
C ALA A 239 -0.51 1.14 -27.24
N PRO A 240 -0.43 0.06 -28.03
CA PRO A 240 -0.54 -1.30 -27.51
C PRO A 240 0.71 -1.81 -26.78
N GLU A 241 1.88 -1.20 -26.97
CA GLU A 241 3.15 -1.84 -26.60
C GLU A 241 3.96 -1.12 -25.53
N GLU A 242 3.64 0.12 -25.20
CA GLU A 242 4.46 0.88 -24.24
C GLU A 242 3.61 1.59 -23.19
N PHE A 243 3.90 1.29 -21.92
CA PHE A 243 3.45 2.07 -20.78
C PHE A 243 4.24 3.39 -20.78
N ILE A 244 4.00 4.21 -21.81
CA ILE A 244 4.60 5.53 -21.94
C ILE A 244 3.54 6.57 -21.60
N ILE A 245 3.81 7.34 -20.58
CA ILE A 245 3.12 8.59 -20.34
C ILE A 245 4.12 9.73 -20.55
N THR A 246 3.77 10.68 -21.38
CA THR A 246 4.56 11.90 -21.53
C THR A 246 4.44 12.78 -20.29
N ASP A 247 5.45 13.61 -20.03
CA ASP A 247 5.41 14.55 -18.90
C ASP A 247 4.19 15.48 -18.98
N GLU A 248 3.80 15.90 -20.20
CA GLU A 248 2.61 16.70 -20.43
C GLU A 248 1.35 15.96 -19.93
N LYS A 249 1.19 14.70 -20.32
CA LYS A 249 0.02 13.89 -19.92
C LYS A 249 0.01 13.59 -18.43
N TYR A 250 1.17 13.34 -17.84
CA TYR A 250 1.29 13.20 -16.39
C TYR A 250 0.85 14.49 -15.68
N ASN A 251 1.33 15.65 -16.11
CA ASN A 251 1.00 16.94 -15.50
C ASN A 251 -0.50 17.26 -15.52
N GLU A 252 -1.24 16.83 -16.57
CA GLU A 252 -2.69 16.97 -16.63
C GLU A 252 -3.42 16.21 -15.51
N VAL A 253 -2.87 15.08 -15.04
CA VAL A 253 -3.53 14.18 -14.08
C VAL A 253 -2.87 14.17 -12.71
N ALA A 254 -1.69 14.74 -12.55
CA ALA A 254 -0.87 14.68 -11.34
C ALA A 254 -1.61 15.12 -10.05
N SER A 255 -2.52 16.11 -10.17
CA SER A 255 -3.33 16.58 -9.03
C SER A 255 -4.36 15.55 -8.54
N LYS A 256 -4.69 14.55 -9.34
CA LYS A 256 -5.66 13.49 -9.01
C LYS A 256 -4.99 12.26 -8.40
N ILE A 257 -3.65 12.19 -8.45
CA ILE A 257 -2.90 11.04 -7.93
C ILE A 257 -2.53 11.34 -6.47
N PRO A 258 -2.96 10.51 -5.52
CA PRO A 258 -2.64 10.68 -4.11
C PRO A 258 -1.14 10.52 -3.86
N ILE A 259 -0.66 11.13 -2.78
CA ILE A 259 0.70 10.94 -2.32
C ILE A 259 0.75 9.63 -1.54
N THR A 260 1.66 8.76 -1.93
CA THR A 260 1.98 7.53 -1.19
C THR A 260 3.30 7.70 -0.47
N SER A 261 3.33 7.34 0.80
CA SER A 261 4.52 7.42 1.65
C SER A 261 5.03 6.01 1.94
N PHE A 262 6.32 5.79 1.71
CA PHE A 262 7.02 4.54 1.92
C PHE A 262 8.07 4.73 3.00
N THR A 263 8.17 3.78 3.92
CA THR A 263 9.28 3.74 4.89
C THR A 263 10.15 2.54 4.59
N PHE A 264 11.45 2.76 4.53
CA PHE A 264 12.45 1.73 4.33
C PHE A 264 13.46 1.75 5.48
N GLU A 265 14.12 0.62 5.69
CA GLU A 265 15.29 0.51 6.54
C GLU A 265 16.50 0.10 5.68
N LYS A 266 17.56 0.92 5.70
CA LYS A 266 18.81 0.60 5.03
C LYS A 266 19.61 -0.36 5.89
N ASP A 267 19.99 -1.50 5.33
CA ASP A 267 20.81 -2.50 6.02
C ASP A 267 22.30 -2.21 5.86
N SER A 268 23.15 -3.04 6.50
CA SER A 268 24.61 -2.93 6.43
C SER A 268 25.18 -3.13 5.03
N ASP A 269 24.46 -3.82 4.17
CA ASP A 269 24.87 -4.12 2.80
C ASP A 269 24.41 -3.03 1.82
N GLY A 270 23.68 -2.02 2.34
CA GLY A 270 23.18 -0.88 1.58
C GLY A 270 21.84 -1.11 0.90
N ASN A 271 21.16 -2.25 1.13
CA ASN A 271 19.85 -2.51 0.61
C ASN A 271 18.78 -1.75 1.41
N TYR A 272 17.71 -1.34 0.74
CA TYR A 272 16.58 -0.66 1.36
C TYR A 272 15.43 -1.65 1.56
N GLY A 273 15.26 -2.15 2.79
CA GLY A 273 14.14 -3.02 3.14
C GLY A 273 12.85 -2.25 3.36
N LEU A 274 11.81 -2.52 2.56
CA LEU A 274 10.48 -1.94 2.75
C LEU A 274 9.93 -2.31 4.12
N LYS A 275 9.34 -1.35 4.83
CA LYS A 275 8.71 -1.53 6.14
C LYS A 275 7.23 -1.25 6.12
N THR A 276 6.85 -0.06 5.68
CA THR A 276 5.45 0.39 5.69
C THR A 276 5.11 1.17 4.43
N VAL A 277 3.82 1.19 4.09
CA VAL A 277 3.26 2.03 3.03
C VAL A 277 1.98 2.68 3.52
N SER A 278 1.85 4.00 3.36
CA SER A 278 0.62 4.74 3.67
C SER A 278 0.19 5.60 2.49
N ILE A 279 -1.10 5.75 2.28
CA ILE A 279 -1.71 6.56 1.22
C ILE A 279 -2.40 7.75 1.89
N GLN A 280 -2.11 8.97 1.41
CA GLN A 280 -2.63 10.24 1.96
C GLN A 280 -3.81 10.76 1.14
#